data_bfa86965fcd63c347856c7098061c3c6
#
_entry.id   bfa86965fcd63c347856c7098061c3c6
#
_cell.length_a   1.000
_cell.length_b   1.000
_cell.length_c   1.000
_cell.angle_alpha   90.00
_cell.angle_beta   90.00
_cell.angle_gamma   90.00
#
_symmetry.space_group_name_H-M   'P 1'
#
loop_
_entity.id
_entity.type
_entity.pdbx_description
1 polymer ?
#
loop_
_entity_poly.entity_id
_entity_poly.type
_entity_poly.pdbx_seq_one_letter_code
_entity_poly.pdbx_strand_id
1 'polypeptide(L)'
;MIMATFKACVRSQRSDGLFAVLIRVTHNRVARYINTDKTVDKSKLRKGEIKDPEILSYCSNLIKLYSDRLNAVDISSWDTNEVVSYLQHIDEDISFSKYARKYVLEMATVRGMVRNAKNYRWAYQSLERFAESENIMFSKLTTKFIQDWISSLASTNRAKEMYPTCIRMIYNAALEEYNDYDKNIIRIKLQPFRKISIPKADVPEKRALDIDILKRFFTGEIPESNLKVSLPELSR
;
A
#
# COMPACT_ATOMS: atom_id res chain seq x y z
N MET A 1 9.75 31.16 11.58
CA MET A 1 9.65 29.98 10.69
C MET A 1 10.91 29.15 10.90
N ILE A 2 10.79 27.95 11.47
CA ILE A 2 11.94 27.04 11.67
C ILE A 2 12.15 26.34 10.34
N MET A 3 13.22 26.68 9.64
CA MET A 3 13.58 26.08 8.35
C MET A 3 14.73 25.10 8.55
N ALA A 4 14.64 23.92 7.94
CA ALA A 4 15.79 23.05 7.82
C ALA A 4 16.80 23.64 6.81
N THR A 5 18.09 23.49 7.07
CA THR A 5 19.15 23.95 6.19
C THR A 5 19.94 22.77 5.62
N PHE A 6 20.44 22.93 4.40
CA PHE A 6 21.12 21.88 3.65
C PHE A 6 22.53 22.30 3.24
N LYS A 7 23.47 21.37 3.29
CA LYS A 7 24.82 21.56 2.77
C LYS A 7 25.36 20.26 2.17
N ALA A 8 25.87 20.32 0.94
CA ALA A 8 26.63 19.21 0.37
C ALA A 8 27.98 19.07 1.11
N CYS A 9 28.34 17.85 1.47
CA CYS A 9 29.57 17.57 2.18
C CYS A 9 30.10 16.17 1.90
N VAL A 10 31.32 15.91 2.32
CA VAL A 10 31.93 14.58 2.42
C VAL A 10 32.32 14.32 3.88
N ARG A 11 32.45 13.04 4.24
CA ARG A 11 32.92 12.60 5.56
C ARG A 11 34.23 11.83 5.42
N SER A 12 34.32 10.66 6.01
CA SER A 12 35.50 9.81 5.96
C SER A 12 35.73 9.22 4.58
N GLN A 13 36.97 9.00 4.23
CA GLN A 13 37.37 8.27 3.04
C GLN A 13 36.92 6.78 3.18
N ARG A 14 36.43 6.23 2.08
CA ARG A 14 36.07 4.83 1.98
C ARG A 14 37.31 3.97 1.74
N SER A 15 37.15 2.64 1.88
CA SER A 15 38.23 1.68 1.60
C SER A 15 38.70 1.66 0.15
N ASP A 16 37.85 2.12 -0.78
CA ASP A 16 38.18 2.28 -2.21
C ASP A 16 38.91 3.59 -2.55
N GLY A 17 39.23 4.39 -1.54
CA GLY A 17 39.93 5.67 -1.72
C GLY A 17 39.04 6.84 -2.08
N LEU A 18 37.77 6.62 -2.35
CA LEU A 18 36.79 7.65 -2.67
C LEU A 18 36.11 8.22 -1.42
N PHE A 19 35.49 9.38 -1.56
CA PHE A 19 34.68 10.00 -0.52
C PHE A 19 33.20 9.95 -0.91
N ALA A 20 32.36 9.42 -0.03
CA ALA A 20 30.91 9.46 -0.22
C ALA A 20 30.40 10.91 -0.12
N VAL A 21 29.59 11.32 -1.08
CA VAL A 21 28.92 12.61 -1.09
C VAL A 21 27.63 12.50 -0.29
N LEU A 22 27.39 13.45 0.60
CA LEU A 22 26.30 13.49 1.54
C LEU A 22 25.62 14.86 1.51
N ILE A 23 24.34 14.88 1.77
CA ILE A 23 23.62 16.12 2.09
C ILE A 23 23.47 16.19 3.61
N ARG A 24 24.12 17.16 4.23
CA ARG A 24 23.91 17.50 5.63
C ARG A 24 22.60 18.26 5.76
N VAL A 25 21.69 17.75 6.57
CA VAL A 25 20.43 18.38 6.95
C VAL A 25 20.58 18.89 8.37
N THR A 26 20.30 20.16 8.62
CA THR A 26 20.30 20.72 9.98
C THR A 26 18.94 21.30 10.27
N HIS A 27 18.30 20.79 11.30
CA HIS A 27 16.99 21.23 11.80
C HIS A 27 17.04 21.28 13.33
N ASN A 28 16.46 22.29 13.95
CA ASN A 28 16.49 22.50 15.41
C ASN A 28 17.91 22.37 16.01
N ARG A 29 18.94 22.92 15.33
CA ARG A 29 20.37 22.86 15.68
C ARG A 29 20.97 21.45 15.70
N VAL A 30 20.24 20.43 15.33
CA VAL A 30 20.74 19.05 15.19
C VAL A 30 21.06 18.77 13.73
N ALA A 31 22.20 18.15 13.46
CA ALA A 31 22.61 17.77 12.10
C ALA A 31 22.48 16.27 11.87
N ARG A 32 21.94 15.90 10.72
CA ARG A 32 21.88 14.54 10.18
C ARG A 32 22.37 14.53 8.74
N TYR A 33 22.55 13.35 8.17
CA TYR A 33 23.14 13.20 6.85
C TYR A 33 22.32 12.25 6.01
N ILE A 34 22.04 12.67 4.78
CA ILE A 34 21.43 11.82 3.76
C ILE A 34 22.53 11.38 2.81
N ASN A 35 22.71 10.08 2.63
CA ASN A 35 23.64 9.53 1.67
C ASN A 35 23.12 9.78 0.25
N THR A 36 24.04 10.10 -0.66
CA THR A 36 23.75 10.13 -2.09
C THR A 36 24.39 8.90 -2.76
N ASP A 37 24.05 8.67 -4.03
CA ASP A 37 24.68 7.65 -4.87
C ASP A 37 26.03 8.10 -5.45
N LYS A 38 26.48 9.34 -5.13
CA LYS A 38 27.69 9.93 -5.69
C LYS A 38 28.88 9.76 -4.76
N THR A 39 30.03 9.63 -5.39
CA THR A 39 31.35 9.65 -4.75
C THR A 39 32.23 10.67 -5.42
N VAL A 40 33.26 11.13 -4.71
CA VAL A 40 34.23 12.13 -5.22
C VAL A 40 35.64 11.70 -4.87
N ASP A 41 36.57 11.91 -5.81
CA ASP A 41 37.98 11.66 -5.63
C ASP A 41 38.65 12.81 -4.80
N LYS A 42 39.76 12.47 -4.10
CA LYS A 42 40.49 13.43 -3.28
C LYS A 42 40.99 14.64 -4.09
N SER A 43 41.35 14.47 -5.36
CA SER A 43 41.83 15.54 -6.24
C SER A 43 40.77 16.62 -6.50
N LYS A 44 39.49 16.25 -6.41
CA LYS A 44 38.33 17.12 -6.61
C LYS A 44 37.84 17.77 -5.30
N LEU A 45 38.56 17.56 -4.20
CA LEU A 45 38.32 18.20 -2.91
C LEU A 45 39.33 19.30 -2.64
N ARG A 46 38.88 20.43 -2.10
CA ARG A 46 39.79 21.52 -1.62
C ARG A 46 39.35 21.87 -0.20
N LYS A 47 40.27 21.72 0.76
CA LYS A 47 40.01 21.97 2.19
C LYS A 47 38.75 21.20 2.70
N GLY A 48 38.54 19.99 2.21
CA GLY A 48 37.37 19.16 2.59
C GLY A 48 36.05 19.56 1.92
N GLU A 49 36.04 20.53 1.01
CA GLU A 49 34.87 20.92 0.23
C GLU A 49 34.93 20.35 -1.18
N ILE A 50 33.76 19.96 -1.70
CA ILE A 50 33.60 19.47 -3.06
C ILE A 50 33.81 20.62 -4.03
N LYS A 51 34.68 20.41 -5.04
CA LYS A 51 34.95 21.38 -6.12
C LYS A 51 34.61 20.87 -7.50
N ASP A 52 34.15 19.63 -7.61
CA ASP A 52 33.66 19.07 -8.85
C ASP A 52 32.36 19.75 -9.27
N PRO A 53 32.30 20.43 -10.45
CA PRO A 53 31.11 21.15 -10.88
C PRO A 53 29.90 20.25 -11.11
N GLU A 54 30.11 19.02 -11.61
CA GLU A 54 29.02 18.07 -11.85
C GLU A 54 28.38 17.59 -10.54
N ILE A 55 29.21 17.25 -9.56
CA ILE A 55 28.75 16.86 -8.22
C ILE A 55 28.07 18.03 -7.52
N LEU A 56 28.59 19.25 -7.64
CA LEU A 56 27.94 20.42 -7.06
C LEU A 56 26.59 20.71 -7.70
N SER A 57 26.49 20.60 -9.02
CA SER A 57 25.21 20.76 -9.75
C SER A 57 24.19 19.72 -9.30
N TYR A 58 24.60 18.44 -9.23
CA TYR A 58 23.76 17.38 -8.71
C TYR A 58 23.27 17.66 -7.29
N CYS A 59 24.18 18.03 -6.38
CA CYS A 59 23.84 18.36 -4.99
C CYS A 59 22.89 19.57 -4.91
N SER A 60 23.10 20.60 -5.73
CA SER A 60 22.24 21.78 -5.77
C SER A 60 20.82 21.44 -6.19
N ASN A 61 20.66 20.59 -7.22
CA ASN A 61 19.35 20.12 -7.66
C ASN A 61 18.66 19.29 -6.58
N LEU A 62 19.40 18.42 -5.90
CA LEU A 62 18.86 17.60 -4.81
C LEU A 62 18.46 18.45 -3.60
N ILE A 63 19.27 19.45 -3.23
CA ILE A 63 18.95 20.40 -2.15
C ILE A 63 17.69 21.21 -2.51
N LYS A 64 17.57 21.67 -3.76
CA LYS A 64 16.36 22.36 -4.22
C LYS A 64 15.13 21.46 -4.06
N LEU A 65 15.19 20.21 -4.54
CA LEU A 65 14.12 19.24 -4.40
C LEU A 65 13.71 19.03 -2.93
N TYR A 66 14.69 18.88 -2.03
CA TYR A 66 14.44 18.74 -0.59
C TYR A 66 13.81 19.98 0.02
N SER A 67 14.28 21.16 -0.36
CA SER A 67 13.70 22.43 0.09
C SER A 67 12.26 22.59 -0.36
N ASP A 68 11.97 22.30 -1.63
CA ASP A 68 10.62 22.38 -2.20
C ASP A 68 9.65 21.41 -1.48
N ARG A 69 10.12 20.21 -1.14
CA ARG A 69 9.33 19.22 -0.36
C ARG A 69 9.02 19.70 1.05
N LEU A 70 10.02 20.23 1.75
CA LEU A 70 9.81 20.73 3.12
C LEU A 70 8.94 22.00 3.16
N ASN A 71 8.98 22.81 2.11
CA ASN A 71 8.11 23.98 2.01
C ASN A 71 6.64 23.62 1.81
N ALA A 72 6.35 22.41 1.37
CA ALA A 72 4.98 21.91 1.15
C ALA A 72 4.33 21.33 2.41
N VAL A 73 5.09 21.14 3.50
CA VAL A 73 4.62 20.51 4.75
C VAL A 73 4.98 21.36 5.96
N ASP A 74 4.22 21.25 7.04
CA ASP A 74 4.56 21.88 8.32
C ASP A 74 5.51 20.97 9.12
N ILE A 75 6.78 21.40 9.23
CA ILE A 75 7.83 20.68 9.96
C ILE A 75 8.12 21.27 11.34
N SER A 76 7.29 22.19 11.84
CA SER A 76 7.57 22.94 13.09
C SER A 76 7.66 22.02 14.31
N SER A 77 6.89 20.94 14.33
CA SER A 77 6.87 19.93 15.40
C SER A 77 7.83 18.76 15.19
N TRP A 78 8.52 18.70 14.03
CA TRP A 78 9.37 17.55 13.69
C TRP A 78 10.75 17.64 14.32
N ASP A 79 11.30 16.48 14.65
CA ASP A 79 12.74 16.38 14.91
C ASP A 79 13.54 16.21 13.60
N THR A 80 14.87 16.25 13.71
CA THR A 80 15.74 16.12 12.54
C THR A 80 15.67 14.72 11.89
N ASN A 81 15.38 13.67 12.68
CA ASN A 81 15.26 12.30 12.14
C ASN A 81 13.97 12.16 11.33
N GLU A 82 12.87 12.76 11.79
CA GLU A 82 11.61 12.81 11.06
C GLU A 82 11.76 13.54 9.72
N VAL A 83 12.45 14.70 9.73
CA VAL A 83 12.76 15.44 8.49
C VAL A 83 13.58 14.58 7.51
N VAL A 84 14.62 13.91 7.97
CA VAL A 84 15.46 13.05 7.13
C VAL A 84 14.70 11.85 6.62
N SER A 85 13.93 11.19 7.48
CA SER A 85 13.10 10.04 7.11
C SER A 85 12.07 10.42 6.04
N TYR A 86 11.39 11.55 6.21
CA TYR A 86 10.45 12.07 5.21
C TYR A 86 11.14 12.29 3.85
N LEU A 87 12.28 12.98 3.83
CA LEU A 87 12.99 13.27 2.58
C LEU A 87 13.51 12.03 1.86
N GLN A 88 13.90 10.98 2.61
CA GLN A 88 14.41 9.74 2.05
C GLN A 88 13.29 8.85 1.49
N HIS A 89 12.12 8.80 2.15
CA HIS A 89 11.08 7.81 1.87
C HIS A 89 9.86 8.36 1.13
N ILE A 90 9.78 9.68 0.90
CA ILE A 90 8.57 10.28 0.28
C ILE A 90 8.28 9.75 -1.13
N ASP A 91 9.33 9.38 -1.88
CA ASP A 91 9.19 8.86 -3.25
C ASP A 91 9.26 7.33 -3.33
N GLU A 92 9.45 6.64 -2.20
CA GLU A 92 9.44 5.19 -2.22
C GLU A 92 8.06 4.68 -2.60
N ASP A 93 8.04 3.86 -3.65
CA ASP A 93 6.81 3.18 -4.03
C ASP A 93 6.51 2.07 -3.01
N ILE A 94 5.34 2.16 -2.41
CA ILE A 94 4.91 1.28 -1.34
C ILE A 94 4.29 0.03 -1.96
N SER A 95 4.68 -1.16 -1.47
CA SER A 95 4.08 -2.40 -1.92
C SER A 95 2.70 -2.60 -1.31
N PHE A 96 1.67 -2.58 -2.17
CA PHE A 96 0.30 -2.96 -1.80
C PHE A 96 0.23 -4.42 -1.33
N SER A 97 0.90 -5.34 -2.03
CA SER A 97 0.89 -6.77 -1.68
C SER A 97 1.43 -7.03 -0.27
N LYS A 98 2.55 -6.37 0.10
CA LYS A 98 3.11 -6.48 1.47
C LYS A 98 2.14 -5.91 2.50
N TYR A 99 1.54 -4.77 2.21
CA TYR A 99 0.56 -4.15 3.09
C TYR A 99 -0.68 -5.03 3.26
N ALA A 100 -1.22 -5.57 2.18
CA ALA A 100 -2.40 -6.44 2.20
C ALA A 100 -2.16 -7.70 3.06
N ARG A 101 -0.98 -8.32 2.95
CA ARG A 101 -0.60 -9.47 3.80
C ARG A 101 -0.53 -9.09 5.27
N LYS A 102 0.10 -7.95 5.61
CA LYS A 102 0.14 -7.39 6.98
C LYS A 102 -1.28 -7.18 7.52
N TYR A 103 -2.11 -6.46 6.77
CA TYR A 103 -3.50 -6.14 7.14
C TYR A 103 -4.34 -7.40 7.42
N VAL A 104 -4.24 -8.41 6.54
CA VAL A 104 -4.96 -9.68 6.70
C VAL A 104 -4.46 -10.47 7.91
N LEU A 105 -3.15 -10.48 8.15
CA LEU A 105 -2.55 -11.13 9.32
C LEU A 105 -3.06 -10.47 10.62
N GLU A 106 -3.01 -9.16 10.72
CA GLU A 106 -3.50 -8.40 11.87
C GLU A 106 -5.01 -8.61 12.09
N MET A 107 -5.80 -8.66 11.01
CA MET A 107 -7.24 -8.96 11.09
C MET A 107 -7.49 -10.33 11.71
N ALA A 108 -6.70 -11.34 11.36
CA ALA A 108 -6.85 -12.71 11.87
C ALA A 108 -6.34 -12.85 13.31
N THR A 109 -5.18 -12.27 13.63
CA THR A 109 -4.46 -12.51 14.90
C THR A 109 -4.83 -11.51 16.00
N VAL A 110 -4.92 -10.23 15.67
CA VAL A 110 -5.17 -9.17 16.64
C VAL A 110 -6.67 -8.94 16.83
N ARG A 111 -7.43 -8.90 15.72
CA ARG A 111 -8.88 -8.62 15.75
C ARG A 111 -9.73 -9.89 15.87
N GLY A 112 -9.13 -11.09 15.83
CA GLY A 112 -9.85 -12.38 15.92
C GLY A 112 -10.80 -12.68 14.75
N MET A 113 -10.77 -11.89 13.66
CA MET A 113 -11.70 -11.97 12.53
C MET A 113 -11.26 -12.97 11.47
N VAL A 114 -10.95 -14.21 11.86
CA VAL A 114 -10.36 -15.25 11.00
C VAL A 114 -11.17 -15.53 9.73
N ARG A 115 -12.52 -15.60 9.85
CA ARG A 115 -13.40 -15.85 8.70
C ARG A 115 -13.33 -14.71 7.69
N ASN A 116 -13.36 -13.47 8.14
CA ASN A 116 -13.23 -12.29 7.27
C ASN A 116 -11.85 -12.23 6.63
N ALA A 117 -10.79 -12.48 7.40
CA ALA A 117 -9.41 -12.51 6.90
C ALA A 117 -9.22 -13.45 5.69
N LYS A 118 -9.95 -14.59 5.65
CA LYS A 118 -9.96 -15.47 4.47
C LYS A 118 -10.50 -14.78 3.22
N ASN A 119 -11.59 -14.01 3.33
CA ASN A 119 -12.18 -13.29 2.21
C ASN A 119 -11.21 -12.23 1.66
N TYR A 120 -10.56 -11.47 2.56
CA TYR A 120 -9.56 -10.48 2.19
C TYR A 120 -8.32 -11.12 1.55
N ARG A 121 -7.90 -12.29 2.04
CA ARG A 121 -6.82 -13.08 1.44
C ARG A 121 -7.14 -13.47 0.02
N TRP A 122 -8.32 -14.04 -0.23
CA TRP A 122 -8.74 -14.42 -1.57
C TRP A 122 -8.84 -13.23 -2.52
N ALA A 123 -9.29 -12.08 -2.01
CA ALA A 123 -9.38 -10.86 -2.80
C ALA A 123 -8.00 -10.39 -3.27
N TYR A 124 -7.02 -10.21 -2.37
CA TYR A 124 -5.70 -9.75 -2.81
C TYR A 124 -4.95 -10.79 -3.66
N GLN A 125 -5.11 -12.08 -3.38
CA GLN A 125 -4.55 -13.13 -4.23
C GLN A 125 -5.18 -13.16 -5.63
N SER A 126 -6.47 -12.83 -5.74
CA SER A 126 -7.11 -12.65 -7.05
C SER A 126 -6.51 -11.47 -7.81
N LEU A 127 -6.23 -10.37 -7.13
CA LEU A 127 -5.58 -9.20 -7.71
C LEU A 127 -4.14 -9.50 -8.14
N GLU A 128 -3.37 -10.23 -7.32
CA GLU A 128 -2.00 -10.68 -7.63
C GLU A 128 -1.97 -11.59 -8.86
N ARG A 129 -2.92 -12.52 -8.97
CA ARG A 129 -3.04 -13.37 -10.17
C ARG A 129 -3.35 -12.57 -11.42
N PHE A 130 -4.26 -11.59 -11.33
CA PHE A 130 -4.58 -10.71 -12.45
C PHE A 130 -3.39 -9.84 -12.86
N ALA A 131 -2.59 -9.39 -11.90
CA ALA A 131 -1.38 -8.61 -12.13
C ALA A 131 -0.19 -9.44 -12.59
N GLU A 132 -0.29 -10.77 -12.56
CA GLU A 132 0.83 -11.72 -12.78
C GLU A 132 2.05 -11.40 -11.90
N SER A 133 1.80 -10.90 -10.68
CA SER A 133 2.84 -10.44 -9.76
C SER A 133 2.41 -10.60 -8.30
N GLU A 134 3.29 -11.17 -7.48
CA GLU A 134 3.11 -11.25 -6.03
C GLU A 134 3.53 -9.97 -5.28
N ASN A 135 4.05 -8.98 -5.99
CA ASN A 135 4.50 -7.71 -5.42
C ASN A 135 3.97 -6.52 -6.21
N ILE A 136 2.68 -6.26 -6.06
CA ILE A 136 2.03 -5.10 -6.68
C ILE A 136 2.36 -3.85 -5.86
N MET A 137 2.80 -2.78 -6.54
CA MET A 137 3.02 -1.48 -5.92
C MET A 137 1.75 -0.62 -5.98
N PHE A 138 1.59 0.32 -5.03
CA PHE A 138 0.45 1.24 -5.05
C PHE A 138 0.39 2.08 -6.33
N SER A 139 1.53 2.43 -6.92
CA SER A 139 1.61 3.16 -8.20
C SER A 139 0.99 2.40 -9.38
N LYS A 140 0.94 1.07 -9.32
CA LYS A 140 0.32 0.22 -10.35
C LYS A 140 -1.21 0.18 -10.26
N LEU A 141 -1.78 0.46 -9.09
CA LEU A 141 -3.22 0.37 -8.85
C LEU A 141 -3.95 1.61 -9.39
N THR A 142 -3.89 1.81 -10.69
CA THR A 142 -4.62 2.89 -11.37
C THR A 142 -6.12 2.56 -11.44
N THR A 143 -6.96 3.58 -11.68
CA THR A 143 -8.41 3.40 -11.89
C THR A 143 -8.68 2.39 -13.00
N LYS A 144 -7.95 2.49 -14.13
CA LYS A 144 -8.10 1.57 -15.26
C LYS A 144 -7.74 0.14 -14.87
N PHE A 145 -6.59 -0.05 -14.21
CA PHE A 145 -6.15 -1.38 -13.77
C PHE A 145 -7.19 -2.06 -12.86
N ILE A 146 -7.75 -1.31 -11.90
CA ILE A 146 -8.79 -1.84 -11.00
C ILE A 146 -10.09 -2.14 -11.76
N GLN A 147 -10.48 -1.30 -12.72
CA GLN A 147 -11.66 -1.55 -13.56
C GLN A 147 -11.50 -2.82 -14.42
N ASP A 148 -10.34 -2.99 -15.05
CA ASP A 148 -10.02 -4.17 -15.87
C ASP A 148 -10.04 -5.45 -15.00
N TRP A 149 -9.48 -5.39 -13.79
CA TRP A 149 -9.56 -6.48 -12.83
C TRP A 149 -10.99 -6.79 -12.41
N ILE A 150 -11.81 -5.78 -12.06
CA ILE A 150 -13.22 -5.98 -11.70
C ILE A 150 -13.97 -6.62 -12.86
N SER A 151 -13.72 -6.19 -14.09
CA SER A 151 -14.34 -6.77 -15.29
C SER A 151 -13.98 -8.24 -15.46
N SER A 152 -12.77 -8.66 -15.11
CA SER A 152 -12.34 -10.07 -15.14
C SER A 152 -13.10 -10.96 -14.12
N LEU A 153 -13.71 -10.36 -13.10
CA LEU A 153 -14.50 -11.07 -12.08
C LEU A 153 -15.98 -11.23 -12.44
N ALA A 154 -16.43 -10.70 -13.56
CA ALA A 154 -17.85 -10.60 -13.95
C ALA A 154 -18.57 -11.96 -13.97
N SER A 155 -17.86 -13.06 -14.31
CA SER A 155 -18.41 -14.43 -14.35
C SER A 155 -18.69 -15.02 -12.97
N THR A 156 -18.15 -14.43 -11.88
CA THR A 156 -18.29 -14.96 -10.52
C THR A 156 -19.17 -14.05 -9.68
N ASN A 157 -20.44 -14.43 -9.52
CA ASN A 157 -21.47 -13.58 -8.92
C ASN A 157 -21.06 -12.97 -7.57
N ARG A 158 -20.55 -13.74 -6.63
CA ARG A 158 -20.14 -13.24 -5.31
C ARG A 158 -18.80 -12.51 -5.34
N ALA A 159 -17.85 -12.96 -6.15
CA ALA A 159 -16.51 -12.38 -6.19
C ALA A 159 -16.53 -10.98 -6.81
N LYS A 160 -17.39 -10.70 -7.81
CA LYS A 160 -17.52 -9.40 -8.47
C LYS A 160 -17.84 -8.24 -7.51
N GLU A 161 -18.50 -8.53 -6.38
CA GLU A 161 -18.81 -7.54 -5.34
C GLU A 161 -17.82 -7.61 -4.17
N MET A 162 -17.59 -8.82 -3.64
CA MET A 162 -16.83 -9.03 -2.41
C MET A 162 -15.35 -8.67 -2.57
N TYR A 163 -14.70 -9.11 -3.66
CA TYR A 163 -13.27 -8.88 -3.82
C TYR A 163 -12.91 -7.40 -3.98
N PRO A 164 -13.57 -6.64 -4.86
CA PRO A 164 -13.32 -5.20 -4.96
C PRO A 164 -13.61 -4.45 -3.67
N THR A 165 -14.65 -4.87 -2.94
CA THR A 165 -14.95 -4.30 -1.61
C THR A 165 -13.82 -4.54 -0.61
N CYS A 166 -13.29 -5.78 -0.54
CA CYS A 166 -12.16 -6.09 0.33
C CYS A 166 -10.90 -5.30 -0.06
N ILE A 167 -10.58 -5.21 -1.36
CA ILE A 167 -9.42 -4.44 -1.83
C ILE A 167 -9.58 -2.95 -1.51
N ARG A 168 -10.78 -2.38 -1.70
CA ARG A 168 -11.06 -0.99 -1.34
C ARG A 168 -10.83 -0.73 0.16
N MET A 169 -11.25 -1.66 1.02
CA MET A 169 -11.03 -1.53 2.46
C MET A 169 -9.55 -1.57 2.84
N ILE A 170 -8.78 -2.51 2.26
CA ILE A 170 -7.31 -2.55 2.44
C ILE A 170 -6.67 -1.25 1.96
N TYR A 171 -7.08 -0.78 0.78
CA TYR A 171 -6.55 0.43 0.17
C TYR A 171 -6.81 1.67 1.04
N ASN A 172 -8.04 1.82 1.53
CA ASN A 172 -8.41 2.94 2.39
C ASN A 172 -7.64 2.90 3.72
N ALA A 173 -7.49 1.73 4.34
CA ALA A 173 -6.67 1.59 5.55
C ALA A 173 -5.20 1.98 5.30
N ALA A 174 -4.65 1.66 4.12
CA ALA A 174 -3.31 2.10 3.74
C ALA A 174 -3.23 3.62 3.54
N LEU A 175 -4.26 4.25 2.95
CA LEU A 175 -4.31 5.72 2.84
C LEU A 175 -4.27 6.39 4.21
N GLU A 176 -5.01 5.84 5.18
CA GLU A 176 -5.04 6.36 6.56
C GLU A 176 -3.70 6.15 7.30
N GLU A 177 -2.99 5.02 7.03
CA GLU A 177 -1.70 4.73 7.69
C GLU A 177 -0.53 5.51 7.08
N TYR A 178 -0.53 5.70 5.74
CA TYR A 178 0.63 6.28 5.03
C TYR A 178 0.48 7.76 4.68
N ASN A 179 -0.73 8.29 4.65
CA ASN A 179 -0.97 9.71 4.38
C ASN A 179 -1.37 10.43 5.66
N ASP A 180 -0.81 11.61 5.86
CA ASP A 180 -1.22 12.56 6.90
C ASP A 180 -1.67 13.84 6.19
N TYR A 181 -2.98 13.99 6.05
CA TYR A 181 -3.57 15.12 5.33
C TYR A 181 -3.45 16.43 6.12
N ASP A 182 -3.38 16.38 7.44
CA ASP A 182 -3.21 17.56 8.30
C ASP A 182 -1.82 18.16 8.14
N LYS A 183 -0.81 17.30 7.94
CA LYS A 183 0.58 17.71 7.67
C LYS A 183 0.91 17.80 6.18
N ASN A 184 -0.06 17.59 5.30
CA ASN A 184 0.11 17.54 3.85
C ASN A 184 1.14 16.49 3.37
N ILE A 185 1.26 15.38 4.10
CA ILE A 185 2.14 14.26 3.74
C ILE A 185 1.32 13.26 2.93
N ILE A 186 1.57 13.17 1.63
CA ILE A 186 0.84 12.29 0.71
C ILE A 186 1.83 11.30 0.10
N ARG A 187 1.92 10.09 0.67
CA ARG A 187 2.77 9.01 0.17
C ARG A 187 2.06 8.16 -0.88
N ILE A 188 0.77 7.87 -0.69
CA ILE A 188 -0.06 7.19 -1.68
C ILE A 188 -0.92 8.23 -2.37
N LYS A 189 -0.56 8.56 -3.63
CA LYS A 189 -1.20 9.64 -4.40
C LYS A 189 -2.45 9.19 -5.15
N LEU A 190 -2.50 7.93 -5.58
CA LEU A 190 -3.63 7.40 -6.36
C LEU A 190 -4.84 7.13 -5.46
N GLN A 191 -6.03 7.38 -5.98
CA GLN A 191 -7.31 7.07 -5.34
C GLN A 191 -8.23 6.36 -6.35
N PRO A 192 -7.89 5.12 -6.77
CA PRO A 192 -8.57 4.46 -7.87
C PRO A 192 -10.06 4.24 -7.60
N PHE A 193 -10.43 3.95 -6.37
CA PHE A 193 -11.81 3.63 -5.99
C PHE A 193 -12.76 4.84 -5.92
N ARG A 194 -12.25 6.09 -6.03
CA ARG A 194 -13.08 7.28 -5.98
C ARG A 194 -14.09 7.37 -7.15
N LYS A 195 -13.72 6.81 -8.31
CA LYS A 195 -14.54 6.85 -9.54
C LYS A 195 -15.06 5.47 -9.97
N ILE A 196 -14.86 4.43 -9.14
CA ILE A 196 -15.27 3.07 -9.46
C ILE A 196 -16.54 2.73 -8.71
N SER A 197 -17.57 2.35 -9.47
CA SER A 197 -18.76 1.68 -8.92
C SER A 197 -18.49 0.18 -8.85
N ILE A 198 -18.60 -0.40 -7.66
CA ILE A 198 -18.45 -1.85 -7.46
C ILE A 198 -19.76 -2.52 -7.84
N PRO A 199 -19.75 -3.51 -8.76
CA PRO A 199 -20.94 -4.26 -9.13
C PRO A 199 -21.55 -4.96 -7.92
N LYS A 200 -22.86 -4.99 -7.82
CA LYS A 200 -23.55 -5.80 -6.81
C LYS A 200 -23.65 -7.24 -7.26
N ALA A 201 -23.59 -8.17 -6.32
CA ALA A 201 -23.94 -9.55 -6.56
C ALA A 201 -25.43 -9.67 -6.86
N ASP A 202 -25.79 -10.59 -7.75
CA ASP A 202 -27.20 -10.85 -8.01
C ASP A 202 -27.83 -11.44 -6.73
N VAL A 203 -28.98 -10.94 -6.38
CA VAL A 203 -29.70 -11.44 -5.21
C VAL A 203 -30.13 -12.88 -5.54
N PRO A 204 -29.69 -13.89 -4.77
CA PRO A 204 -30.15 -15.25 -5.02
C PRO A 204 -31.66 -15.29 -4.82
N GLU A 205 -32.35 -15.89 -5.79
CA GLU A 205 -33.76 -16.16 -5.66
C GLU A 205 -33.98 -16.93 -4.36
N LYS A 206 -34.72 -16.34 -3.44
CA LYS A 206 -35.09 -17.05 -2.20
C LYS A 206 -36.01 -18.20 -2.62
N ARG A 207 -35.48 -19.40 -2.64
CA ARG A 207 -36.27 -20.59 -2.76
C ARG A 207 -37.10 -20.76 -1.46
N ALA A 208 -38.17 -19.99 -1.35
CA ALA A 208 -39.16 -20.26 -0.33
C ALA A 208 -39.79 -21.61 -0.69
N LEU A 209 -39.75 -22.56 0.22
CA LEU A 209 -40.59 -23.75 0.08
C LEU A 209 -42.04 -23.27 0.05
N ASP A 210 -42.79 -23.80 -0.93
CA ASP A 210 -44.23 -23.55 -1.00
C ASP A 210 -44.87 -23.90 0.34
N ILE A 211 -45.83 -23.07 0.77
CA ILE A 211 -46.49 -23.24 2.07
C ILE A 211 -47.18 -24.60 2.19
N ASP A 212 -47.66 -25.15 1.06
CA ASP A 212 -48.30 -26.48 1.03
C ASP A 212 -47.26 -27.58 1.15
N ILE A 213 -46.06 -27.42 0.63
CA ILE A 213 -44.94 -28.34 0.85
C ILE A 213 -44.50 -28.29 2.32
N LEU A 214 -44.45 -27.11 2.93
CA LEU A 214 -44.15 -26.95 4.36
C LEU A 214 -45.22 -27.61 5.22
N LYS A 215 -46.52 -27.41 4.91
CA LYS A 215 -47.62 -28.07 5.63
C LYS A 215 -47.50 -29.60 5.56
N ARG A 216 -47.28 -30.17 4.37
CA ARG A 216 -47.08 -31.61 4.19
C ARG A 216 -45.89 -32.14 4.97
N PHE A 217 -44.78 -31.35 5.03
CA PHE A 217 -43.61 -31.72 5.81
C PHE A 217 -43.94 -31.82 7.31
N PHE A 218 -44.73 -30.91 7.85
CA PHE A 218 -45.13 -30.91 9.26
C PHE A 218 -46.28 -31.90 9.58
N THR A 219 -47.11 -32.28 8.60
CA THR A 219 -48.18 -33.28 8.80
C THR A 219 -47.72 -34.70 8.56
N GLY A 220 -46.46 -34.94 8.16
CA GLY A 220 -45.92 -36.26 7.89
C GLY A 220 -46.36 -36.89 6.57
N GLU A 221 -47.11 -36.15 5.74
CA GLU A 221 -47.57 -36.60 4.41
C GLU A 221 -46.52 -36.30 3.32
N ILE A 222 -45.31 -36.84 3.43
CA ILE A 222 -44.29 -36.70 2.40
C ILE A 222 -44.44 -37.85 1.39
N PRO A 223 -44.74 -37.56 0.11
CA PRO A 223 -44.79 -38.61 -0.91
C PRO A 223 -43.40 -39.25 -1.06
N GLU A 224 -43.30 -40.56 -0.97
CA GLU A 224 -42.03 -41.32 -1.07
C GLU A 224 -41.25 -41.06 -2.38
N SER A 225 -41.91 -40.54 -3.41
CA SER A 225 -41.32 -40.35 -4.75
C SER A 225 -40.32 -39.18 -4.87
N ASN A 226 -40.20 -38.29 -3.87
CA ASN A 226 -39.35 -37.11 -3.95
C ASN A 226 -38.14 -37.08 -2.99
N LEU A 227 -37.93 -38.15 -2.23
CA LEU A 227 -36.76 -38.26 -1.32
C LEU A 227 -35.61 -39.05 -1.97
N LYS A 228 -35.05 -38.58 -3.07
CA LYS A 228 -33.67 -38.92 -3.41
C LYS A 228 -32.71 -37.98 -2.66
N VAL A 229 -32.69 -38.07 -1.36
CA VAL A 229 -31.56 -37.61 -0.54
C VAL A 229 -30.64 -38.81 -0.39
N SER A 230 -29.58 -38.85 -1.18
CA SER A 230 -28.46 -39.72 -0.90
C SER A 230 -27.79 -39.22 0.41
N LEU A 231 -28.15 -39.87 1.51
CA LEU A 231 -27.38 -39.79 2.76
C LEU A 231 -26.02 -40.45 2.47
N PRO A 232 -24.88 -39.77 2.78
CA PRO A 232 -23.60 -40.45 2.77
C PRO A 232 -23.66 -41.54 3.86
N GLU A 233 -23.35 -42.78 3.48
CA GLU A 233 -23.21 -43.89 4.40
C GLU A 233 -22.15 -43.53 5.45
N LEU A 234 -22.57 -43.41 6.69
CA LEU A 234 -21.69 -43.44 7.85
C LEU A 234 -21.20 -44.88 8.00
N SER A 235 -20.07 -45.23 7.35
CA SER A 235 -19.34 -46.45 7.66
C SER A 235 -18.76 -46.37 9.06
N ARG A 236 -19.05 -47.39 9.82
CA ARG A 236 -18.56 -47.68 11.18
C ARG A 236 -17.05 -47.76 11.26
#